data_3822bcadc5fae028b9a2e5e3df9bafd5
#
_entry.id   3822bcadc5fae028b9a2e5e3df9bafd5
#
_cell.length_a   1.000
_cell.length_b   1.000
_cell.length_c   1.000
_cell.angle_alpha   90.00
_cell.angle_beta   90.00
_cell.angle_gamma   90.00
#
_symmetry.space_group_name_H-M   'P 1'
#
loop_
_entity.id
_entity.type
_entity.pdbx_description
1 polymer ?
#
loop_
_entity_poly.entity_id
_entity_poly.type
_entity_poly.pdbx_seq_one_letter_code
_entity_poly.pdbx_strand_id
1 'polypeptide(L)'
;MTAEDMVVVELETGKVAEGKWKPSSDTPTHLQLYRAFKNIGGIVHTHSRWATSFAQAGVGIRPMGTTQGDYFYGEIPCTRAMTPQEIRGEYEKETGNVIIETFVGIDPMTIPAVLVKNHGPFAWGKDAHEAVHNSVVLEEVAFMNYHAQTIAPTAGRMQQELLDKHYLRKHGANAYYGQ
;
A
#
# COMPACT_ATOMS: atom_id res chain seq x y z
N MET A 1 -5.26 -13.02 -18.83
CA MET A 1 -6.43 -13.31 -17.98
C MET A 1 -7.63 -12.53 -18.50
N THR A 2 -8.79 -13.15 -18.50
CA THR A 2 -10.08 -12.55 -18.84
C THR A 2 -10.95 -12.47 -17.57
N ALA A 3 -12.12 -11.86 -17.66
CA ALA A 3 -13.06 -11.83 -16.53
C ALA A 3 -13.50 -13.25 -16.09
N GLU A 4 -13.53 -14.22 -17.02
CA GLU A 4 -13.88 -15.60 -16.74
C GLU A 4 -12.81 -16.37 -15.93
N ASP A 5 -11.60 -15.82 -15.84
CA ASP A 5 -10.50 -16.38 -15.06
C ASP A 5 -10.54 -15.89 -13.59
N MET A 6 -11.42 -14.95 -13.26
CA MET A 6 -11.54 -14.43 -11.92
C MET A 6 -12.17 -15.44 -10.98
N VAL A 7 -11.76 -15.42 -9.72
CA VAL A 7 -12.23 -16.29 -8.66
C VAL A 7 -12.86 -15.42 -7.58
N VAL A 8 -14.08 -15.78 -7.17
CA VAL A 8 -14.77 -15.12 -6.04
C VAL A 8 -14.48 -15.93 -4.78
N VAL A 9 -13.98 -15.22 -3.76
CA VAL A 9 -13.65 -15.82 -2.46
C VAL A 9 -14.51 -15.15 -1.39
N GLU A 10 -15.14 -15.96 -0.54
CA GLU A 10 -15.92 -15.46 0.60
C GLU A 10 -15.00 -14.75 1.61
N LEU A 11 -15.35 -13.54 1.96
CA LEU A 11 -14.53 -12.73 2.86
C LEU A 11 -14.41 -13.35 4.27
N GLU A 12 -15.50 -13.94 4.79
CA GLU A 12 -15.53 -14.52 6.13
C GLU A 12 -14.80 -15.85 6.25
N THR A 13 -14.96 -16.73 5.25
CA THR A 13 -14.45 -18.10 5.34
C THR A 13 -13.15 -18.31 4.55
N GLY A 14 -12.85 -17.44 3.58
CA GLY A 14 -11.75 -17.62 2.64
C GLY A 14 -12.00 -18.75 1.60
N LYS A 15 -13.20 -19.29 1.53
CA LYS A 15 -13.56 -20.33 0.57
C LYS A 15 -13.91 -19.75 -0.79
N VAL A 16 -13.58 -20.50 -1.84
CA VAL A 16 -13.99 -20.15 -3.20
C VAL A 16 -15.50 -20.31 -3.32
N ALA A 17 -16.21 -19.22 -3.64
CA ALA A 17 -17.64 -19.20 -3.90
C ALA A 17 -17.95 -19.38 -5.39
N GLU A 18 -17.15 -18.78 -6.27
CA GLU A 18 -17.31 -18.86 -7.72
C GLU A 18 -15.94 -18.93 -8.41
N GLY A 19 -15.93 -19.47 -9.63
CA GLY A 19 -14.75 -19.65 -10.44
C GLY A 19 -14.19 -21.06 -10.39
N LYS A 20 -13.33 -21.39 -11.35
CA LYS A 20 -12.78 -22.74 -11.53
C LYS A 20 -11.30 -22.85 -11.18
N TRP A 21 -10.65 -21.72 -10.96
CA TRP A 21 -9.23 -21.68 -10.69
C TRP A 21 -8.93 -21.62 -9.18
N LYS A 22 -7.73 -21.99 -8.81
CA LYS A 22 -7.23 -21.78 -7.46
C LYS A 22 -6.91 -20.28 -7.29
N PRO A 23 -7.37 -19.63 -6.21
CA PRO A 23 -7.02 -18.24 -5.92
C PRO A 23 -5.52 -18.09 -5.67
N SER A 24 -5.02 -16.84 -5.73
CA SER A 24 -3.63 -16.51 -5.41
C SER A 24 -3.23 -16.99 -4.01
N SER A 25 -1.95 -17.34 -3.85
CA SER A 25 -1.37 -17.61 -2.52
C SER A 25 -1.50 -16.42 -1.57
N ASP A 26 -1.53 -15.20 -2.09
CA ASP A 26 -1.66 -13.97 -1.27
C ASP A 26 -3.09 -13.69 -0.80
N THR A 27 -4.06 -14.54 -1.18
CA THR A 27 -5.46 -14.39 -0.76
C THR A 27 -5.61 -14.21 0.77
N PRO A 28 -4.91 -14.96 1.64
CA PRO A 28 -5.02 -14.76 3.09
C PRO A 28 -4.57 -13.36 3.53
N THR A 29 -3.53 -12.78 2.92
CA THR A 29 -3.10 -11.40 3.18
C THR A 29 -4.23 -10.41 2.84
N HIS A 30 -4.80 -10.52 1.62
CA HIS A 30 -5.91 -9.67 1.17
C HIS A 30 -7.12 -9.78 2.09
N LEU A 31 -7.49 -10.99 2.51
CA LEU A 31 -8.61 -11.21 3.44
C LEU A 31 -8.40 -10.50 4.79
N GLN A 32 -7.18 -10.56 5.35
CA GLN A 32 -6.87 -9.84 6.58
C GLN A 32 -7.05 -8.34 6.42
N LEU A 33 -6.56 -7.76 5.33
CA LEU A 33 -6.68 -6.32 5.07
C LEU A 33 -8.13 -5.88 4.85
N TYR A 34 -8.91 -6.61 4.06
CA TYR A 34 -10.34 -6.31 3.86
C TYR A 34 -11.15 -6.38 5.15
N ARG A 35 -10.80 -7.28 6.08
CA ARG A 35 -11.47 -7.40 7.38
C ARG A 35 -11.09 -6.27 8.34
N ALA A 36 -9.83 -5.83 8.30
CA ALA A 36 -9.30 -4.83 9.22
C ALA A 36 -9.56 -3.39 8.76
N PHE A 37 -9.43 -3.11 7.48
CA PHE A 37 -9.53 -1.77 6.89
C PHE A 37 -10.92 -1.55 6.28
N LYS A 38 -11.81 -0.89 7.02
CA LYS A 38 -13.24 -0.84 6.71
C LYS A 38 -13.64 -0.16 5.40
N ASN A 39 -12.82 0.76 4.88
CA ASN A 39 -13.21 1.63 3.76
C ASN A 39 -12.48 1.29 2.46
N ILE A 40 -11.77 0.16 2.41
CA ILE A 40 -11.09 -0.29 1.20
C ILE A 40 -12.02 -1.19 0.37
N GLY A 41 -12.00 -1.03 -0.96
CA GLY A 41 -12.76 -1.84 -1.92
C GLY A 41 -11.86 -2.47 -3.00
N GLY A 42 -10.56 -2.19 -2.97
CA GLY A 42 -9.58 -2.81 -3.85
C GLY A 42 -8.22 -2.89 -3.19
N ILE A 43 -7.45 -3.95 -3.49
CA ILE A 43 -6.06 -4.13 -3.04
C ILE A 43 -5.24 -4.63 -4.22
N VAL A 44 -4.06 -4.08 -4.39
CA VAL A 44 -3.05 -4.50 -5.37
C VAL A 44 -1.77 -4.86 -4.64
N HIS A 45 -1.24 -6.04 -4.91
CA HIS A 45 0.11 -6.44 -4.53
C HIS A 45 0.97 -6.59 -5.77
N THR A 46 2.17 -6.08 -5.73
CA THR A 46 3.16 -6.19 -6.81
C THR A 46 4.56 -6.38 -6.25
N HIS A 47 5.48 -6.76 -7.13
CA HIS A 47 6.93 -6.64 -6.90
C HIS A 47 7.48 -5.58 -7.85
N SER A 48 6.85 -4.41 -7.86
CA SER A 48 7.27 -3.29 -8.70
C SER A 48 8.68 -2.83 -8.29
N ARG A 49 9.46 -2.43 -9.26
CA ARG A 49 10.92 -2.32 -9.15
C ARG A 49 11.38 -1.38 -8.04
N TRP A 50 10.82 -0.18 -8.00
CA TRP A 50 11.29 0.87 -7.11
C TRP A 50 10.72 0.74 -5.71
N ALA A 51 9.42 0.51 -5.59
CA ALA A 51 8.81 0.30 -4.28
C ALA A 51 9.37 -0.95 -3.59
N THR A 52 9.59 -2.04 -4.35
CA THR A 52 10.24 -3.24 -3.81
C THR A 52 11.67 -2.98 -3.36
N SER A 53 12.42 -2.11 -4.04
CA SER A 53 13.78 -1.73 -3.59
C SER A 53 13.77 -1.07 -2.22
N PHE A 54 12.80 -0.18 -1.93
CA PHE A 54 12.61 0.39 -0.60
C PHE A 54 12.20 -0.66 0.44
N ALA A 55 11.29 -1.58 0.06
CA ALA A 55 10.89 -2.70 0.91
C ALA A 55 12.09 -3.59 1.28
N GLN A 56 12.97 -3.90 0.32
CA GLN A 56 14.19 -4.69 0.55
C GLN A 56 15.19 -3.93 1.43
N ALA A 57 15.31 -2.62 1.27
CA ALA A 57 16.12 -1.78 2.14
C ALA A 57 15.53 -1.64 3.56
N GLY A 58 14.25 -1.97 3.74
CA GLY A 58 13.56 -1.91 5.02
C GLY A 58 13.28 -0.48 5.50
N VAL A 59 13.11 0.46 4.56
CA VAL A 59 12.86 1.87 4.84
C VAL A 59 11.57 2.33 4.18
N GLY A 60 10.84 3.23 4.85
CA GLY A 60 9.65 3.87 4.27
C GLY A 60 9.99 4.91 3.21
N ILE A 61 8.99 5.36 2.46
CA ILE A 61 9.12 6.40 1.46
C ILE A 61 8.68 7.72 2.07
N ARG A 62 9.63 8.60 2.35
CA ARG A 62 9.38 9.91 2.98
C ARG A 62 8.66 10.85 2.02
N PRO A 63 7.76 11.74 2.50
CA PRO A 63 7.13 12.75 1.66
C PRO A 63 8.16 13.83 1.28
N MET A 64 8.70 13.74 0.08
CA MET A 64 9.71 14.68 -0.41
C MET A 64 9.17 15.65 -1.46
N GLY A 65 8.05 15.32 -2.09
CA GLY A 65 7.49 16.13 -3.17
C GLY A 65 5.96 16.11 -3.22
N THR A 66 5.42 17.05 -3.97
CA THR A 66 3.96 17.30 -4.05
C THR A 66 3.21 16.17 -4.73
N THR A 67 3.83 15.40 -5.63
CA THR A 67 3.22 14.20 -6.21
C THR A 67 2.86 13.20 -5.11
N GLN A 68 3.75 12.96 -4.15
CA GLN A 68 3.41 12.13 -3.00
C GLN A 68 2.31 12.77 -2.15
N GLY A 69 2.43 14.07 -1.87
CA GLY A 69 1.46 14.82 -1.07
C GLY A 69 0.04 14.81 -1.64
N ASP A 70 -0.13 14.67 -2.93
CA ASP A 70 -1.45 14.58 -3.57
C ASP A 70 -2.18 13.24 -3.31
N TYR A 71 -1.48 12.17 -2.87
CA TYR A 71 -2.03 10.83 -2.73
C TYR A 71 -1.79 10.18 -1.36
N PHE A 72 -0.71 10.56 -0.68
CA PHE A 72 -0.31 9.97 0.60
C PHE A 72 -0.04 11.08 1.62
N TYR A 73 -0.84 11.11 2.69
CA TYR A 73 -0.72 12.13 3.72
C TYR A 73 0.38 11.80 4.72
N GLY A 74 1.58 11.61 4.21
CA GLY A 74 2.75 11.31 5.04
C GLY A 74 3.73 10.34 4.40
N GLU A 75 4.51 9.72 5.26
CA GLU A 75 5.44 8.67 4.86
C GLU A 75 4.68 7.38 4.56
N ILE A 76 4.97 6.77 3.42
CA ILE A 76 4.50 5.42 3.13
C ILE A 76 5.35 4.47 3.98
N PRO A 77 4.76 3.77 4.96
CA PRO A 77 5.53 3.02 5.93
C PRO A 77 6.11 1.72 5.36
N CYS A 78 7.21 1.26 5.96
CA CYS A 78 7.71 -0.09 5.80
C CYS A 78 7.45 -0.88 7.08
N THR A 79 6.96 -2.10 6.96
CA THR A 79 6.70 -2.97 8.10
C THR A 79 8.00 -3.34 8.82
N ARG A 80 7.89 -3.83 10.05
CA ARG A 80 8.99 -4.59 10.69
C ARG A 80 9.29 -5.87 9.90
N ALA A 81 10.42 -6.48 10.17
CA ALA A 81 10.69 -7.84 9.70
C ALA A 81 9.72 -8.83 10.37
N MET A 82 9.31 -9.83 9.64
CA MET A 82 8.55 -10.97 10.19
C MET A 82 9.45 -11.84 11.06
N THR A 83 8.88 -12.39 12.12
CA THR A 83 9.56 -13.34 12.99
C THR A 83 9.69 -14.71 12.32
N PRO A 84 10.65 -15.56 12.76
CA PRO A 84 10.75 -16.93 12.25
C PRO A 84 9.49 -17.77 12.46
N GLN A 85 8.70 -17.50 13.50
CA GLN A 85 7.42 -18.16 13.76
C GLN A 85 6.36 -17.79 12.74
N GLU A 86 6.22 -16.50 12.45
CA GLU A 86 5.29 -15.99 11.42
C GLU A 86 5.64 -16.55 10.02
N ILE A 87 6.94 -16.58 9.68
CA ILE A 87 7.42 -17.10 8.38
C ILE A 87 7.14 -18.60 8.24
N ARG A 88 7.32 -19.40 9.30
CA ARG A 88 7.09 -20.85 9.28
C ARG A 88 5.64 -21.25 9.49
N GLY A 89 4.81 -20.31 9.96
CA GLY A 89 3.40 -20.51 10.23
C GLY A 89 2.51 -20.21 9.02
N GLU A 90 1.47 -19.44 9.24
CA GLU A 90 0.54 -18.99 8.20
C GLU A 90 1.07 -17.71 7.52
N TYR A 91 2.17 -17.83 6.78
CA TYR A 91 2.99 -16.74 6.26
C TYR A 91 2.19 -15.61 5.61
N GLU A 92 1.28 -15.93 4.70
CA GLU A 92 0.49 -14.92 3.99
C GLU A 92 -0.51 -14.22 4.92
N LYS A 93 -1.09 -14.93 5.85
CA LYS A 93 -1.97 -14.35 6.88
C LYS A 93 -1.16 -13.45 7.82
N GLU A 94 0.00 -13.91 8.28
CA GLU A 94 0.89 -13.13 9.15
C GLU A 94 1.45 -11.90 8.43
N THR A 95 1.66 -11.96 7.13
CA THR A 95 1.96 -10.78 6.31
C THR A 95 0.85 -9.72 6.43
N GLY A 96 -0.41 -10.13 6.36
CA GLY A 96 -1.56 -9.24 6.60
C GLY A 96 -1.55 -8.65 8.02
N ASN A 97 -1.27 -9.47 9.04
CA ASN A 97 -1.22 -9.03 10.43
C ASN A 97 -0.11 -7.98 10.67
N VAL A 98 1.08 -8.17 10.10
CA VAL A 98 2.20 -7.21 10.21
C VAL A 98 1.88 -5.89 9.51
N ILE A 99 1.14 -5.93 8.39
CA ILE A 99 0.62 -4.71 7.74
C ILE A 99 -0.36 -3.99 8.67
N ILE A 100 -1.34 -4.70 9.24
CA ILE A 100 -2.34 -4.13 10.15
C ILE A 100 -1.66 -3.51 11.38
N GLU A 101 -0.67 -4.19 11.96
CA GLU A 101 0.13 -3.68 13.07
C GLU A 101 0.80 -2.34 12.72
N THR A 102 1.33 -2.22 11.51
CA THR A 102 1.99 -1.00 11.02
C THR A 102 1.04 0.20 10.95
N PHE A 103 -0.26 -0.05 10.78
CA PHE A 103 -1.31 0.98 10.68
C PHE A 103 -2.01 1.28 12.01
N VAL A 104 -1.53 0.77 13.14
CA VAL A 104 -2.09 1.16 14.44
C VAL A 104 -1.96 2.68 14.65
N GLY A 105 -3.09 3.37 14.75
CA GLY A 105 -3.15 4.83 14.87
C GLY A 105 -3.03 5.61 13.55
N ILE A 106 -2.97 4.94 12.42
CA ILE A 106 -2.95 5.53 11.08
C ILE A 106 -4.24 5.15 10.35
N ASP A 107 -4.97 6.12 9.82
CA ASP A 107 -6.08 5.84 8.90
C ASP A 107 -5.52 5.31 7.57
N PRO A 108 -5.81 4.05 7.20
CA PRO A 108 -5.30 3.46 5.97
C PRO A 108 -5.74 4.20 4.71
N MET A 109 -6.85 4.97 4.75
CA MET A 109 -7.29 5.75 3.60
C MET A 109 -6.47 7.02 3.39
N THR A 110 -5.74 7.51 4.39
CA THR A 110 -4.85 8.67 4.25
C THR A 110 -3.47 8.30 3.69
N ILE A 111 -3.06 7.06 3.87
CA ILE A 111 -1.80 6.51 3.32
C ILE A 111 -2.12 5.14 2.71
N PRO A 112 -2.75 5.10 1.50
CA PRO A 112 -3.27 3.87 0.92
C PRO A 112 -2.19 2.96 0.32
N ALA A 113 -1.06 2.78 1.01
CA ALA A 113 0.01 1.88 0.62
C ALA A 113 0.93 1.53 1.80
N VAL A 114 1.63 0.40 1.69
CA VAL A 114 2.63 -0.08 2.63
C VAL A 114 3.72 -0.86 1.90
N LEU A 115 4.91 -0.85 2.43
CA LEU A 115 6.00 -1.72 2.01
C LEU A 115 6.14 -2.85 3.03
N VAL A 116 6.02 -4.09 2.59
CA VAL A 116 6.34 -5.24 3.44
C VAL A 116 7.83 -5.49 3.35
N LYS A 117 8.51 -5.39 4.48
CA LYS A 117 9.98 -5.53 4.56
C LYS A 117 10.46 -6.84 3.95
N ASN A 118 11.47 -6.75 3.07
CA ASN A 118 12.06 -7.86 2.32
C ASN A 118 11.12 -8.55 1.32
N HIS A 119 9.94 -7.96 1.03
CA HIS A 119 8.95 -8.56 0.14
C HIS A 119 8.59 -7.59 -1.01
N GLY A 120 7.60 -6.74 -0.79
CA GLY A 120 7.11 -5.81 -1.80
C GLY A 120 5.98 -4.93 -1.29
N PRO A 121 5.45 -4.05 -2.15
CA PRO A 121 4.36 -3.14 -1.79
C PRO A 121 2.99 -3.79 -1.85
N PHE A 122 2.10 -3.32 -0.98
CA PHE A 122 0.65 -3.41 -1.11
C PHE A 122 0.08 -2.00 -1.22
N ALA A 123 -0.87 -1.79 -2.11
CA ALA A 123 -1.62 -0.55 -2.24
C ALA A 123 -3.12 -0.86 -2.29
N TRP A 124 -3.94 0.07 -1.83
CA TRP A 124 -5.38 -0.10 -1.80
C TRP A 124 -6.11 1.19 -2.16
N GLY A 125 -7.41 1.11 -2.29
CA GLY A 125 -8.30 2.22 -2.56
C GLY A 125 -9.75 1.85 -2.28
N LYS A 126 -10.67 2.80 -2.46
CA LYS A 126 -12.12 2.59 -2.30
C LYS A 126 -12.70 1.56 -3.29
N ASP A 127 -11.98 1.32 -4.39
CA ASP A 127 -12.32 0.33 -5.42
C ASP A 127 -11.03 -0.18 -6.10
N ALA A 128 -11.18 -1.16 -6.99
CA ALA A 128 -10.07 -1.75 -7.71
C ALA A 128 -9.33 -0.76 -8.62
N HIS A 129 -10.04 0.20 -9.21
CA HIS A 129 -9.45 1.22 -10.08
C HIS A 129 -8.53 2.14 -9.27
N GLU A 130 -9.00 2.64 -8.13
CA GLU A 130 -8.19 3.49 -7.25
C GLU A 130 -6.99 2.73 -6.66
N ALA A 131 -7.16 1.45 -6.30
CA ALA A 131 -6.06 0.61 -5.82
C ALA A 131 -4.95 0.48 -6.87
N VAL A 132 -5.30 0.23 -8.14
CA VAL A 132 -4.35 0.20 -9.27
C VAL A 132 -3.69 1.55 -9.45
N HIS A 133 -4.47 2.65 -9.44
CA HIS A 133 -3.94 4.00 -9.56
C HIS A 133 -2.93 4.31 -8.45
N ASN A 134 -3.26 4.03 -7.19
CA ASN A 134 -2.37 4.24 -6.06
C ASN A 134 -1.10 3.39 -6.15
N SER A 135 -1.19 2.17 -6.69
CA SER A 135 -0.01 1.31 -6.94
C SER A 135 0.93 1.92 -7.98
N VAL A 136 0.39 2.50 -9.06
CA VAL A 136 1.20 3.20 -10.08
C VAL A 136 1.86 4.44 -9.48
N VAL A 137 1.10 5.26 -8.73
CA VAL A 137 1.66 6.45 -8.08
C VAL A 137 2.72 6.08 -7.05
N LEU A 138 2.52 5.00 -6.28
CA LEU A 138 3.51 4.48 -5.34
C LEU A 138 4.85 4.17 -6.02
N GLU A 139 4.81 3.49 -7.16
CA GLU A 139 6.03 3.15 -7.91
C GLU A 139 6.77 4.39 -8.42
N GLU A 140 6.03 5.37 -8.97
CA GLU A 140 6.60 6.64 -9.43
C GLU A 140 7.17 7.48 -8.28
N VAL A 141 6.48 7.52 -7.14
CA VAL A 141 6.96 8.22 -5.93
C VAL A 141 8.23 7.56 -5.40
N ALA A 142 8.29 6.22 -5.38
CA ALA A 142 9.49 5.48 -5.01
C ALA A 142 10.67 5.81 -5.92
N PHE A 143 10.45 5.83 -7.25
CA PHE A 143 11.45 6.23 -8.24
C PHE A 143 11.98 7.65 -7.97
N MET A 144 11.07 8.63 -7.84
CA MET A 144 11.44 10.02 -7.57
C MET A 144 12.21 10.18 -6.26
N ASN A 145 11.79 9.49 -5.21
CA ASN A 145 12.47 9.51 -3.91
C ASN A 145 13.88 8.95 -3.97
N TYR A 146 14.07 7.82 -4.66
CA TYR A 146 15.40 7.24 -4.86
C TYR A 146 16.35 8.23 -5.55
N HIS A 147 15.89 8.85 -6.65
CA HIS A 147 16.70 9.80 -7.38
C HIS A 147 16.96 11.10 -6.60
N ALA A 148 15.95 11.63 -5.91
CA ALA A 148 16.12 12.81 -5.07
C ALA A 148 17.17 12.58 -3.96
N GLN A 149 17.14 11.43 -3.30
CA GLN A 149 18.12 11.04 -2.28
C GLN A 149 19.51 10.74 -2.88
N THR A 150 19.58 10.26 -4.12
CA THR A 150 20.86 10.08 -4.84
C THR A 150 21.48 11.41 -5.22
N ILE A 151 20.67 12.37 -5.68
CA ILE A 151 21.13 13.73 -6.06
C ILE A 151 21.55 14.53 -4.82
N ALA A 152 20.77 14.47 -3.75
CA ALA A 152 20.99 15.18 -2.50
C ALA A 152 20.75 14.25 -1.30
N PRO A 153 21.76 13.49 -0.82
CA PRO A 153 21.59 12.51 0.27
C PRO A 153 21.08 13.11 1.59
N THR A 154 21.29 14.41 1.79
CA THR A 154 20.82 15.16 2.98
C THR A 154 19.44 15.79 2.80
N ALA A 155 18.81 15.64 1.63
CA ALA A 155 17.47 16.16 1.40
C ALA A 155 16.47 15.57 2.40
N GLY A 156 15.75 16.46 3.08
CA GLY A 156 14.76 16.11 4.09
C GLY A 156 13.36 15.90 3.52
N ARG A 157 12.40 15.78 4.41
CA ARG A 157 10.96 15.79 4.08
C ARG A 157 10.55 17.17 3.56
N MET A 158 9.51 17.21 2.75
CA MET A 158 8.85 18.46 2.40
C MET A 158 8.24 19.12 3.65
N GLN A 159 8.00 20.41 3.59
CA GLN A 159 7.34 21.16 4.66
C GLN A 159 5.93 20.62 4.91
N GLN A 160 5.52 20.54 6.19
CA GLN A 160 4.20 20.02 6.56
C GLN A 160 3.07 20.84 5.92
N GLU A 161 3.21 22.16 5.89
CA GLU A 161 2.23 23.07 5.30
C GLU A 161 2.05 22.81 3.79
N LEU A 162 3.11 22.42 3.10
CA LEU A 162 3.03 22.06 1.69
C LEU A 162 2.36 20.71 1.49
N LEU A 163 2.64 19.73 2.35
CA LEU A 163 1.95 18.45 2.38
C LEU A 163 0.45 18.63 2.62
N ASP A 164 0.09 19.39 3.66
CA ASP A 164 -1.29 19.72 4.01
C ASP A 164 -2.02 20.40 2.85
N LYS A 165 -1.38 21.40 2.22
CA LYS A 165 -1.94 22.10 1.08
C LYS A 165 -2.27 21.15 -0.07
N HIS A 166 -1.36 20.23 -0.40
CA HIS A 166 -1.52 19.30 -1.52
C HIS A 166 -2.55 18.22 -1.22
N TYR A 167 -2.47 17.61 -0.05
CA TYR A 167 -3.40 16.56 0.32
C TYR A 167 -4.84 17.09 0.50
N LEU A 168 -5.01 18.13 1.29
CA LEU A 168 -6.35 18.63 1.63
C LEU A 168 -7.09 19.28 0.46
N ARG A 169 -6.38 19.82 -0.54
CA ARG A 169 -7.05 20.33 -1.76
C ARG A 169 -7.76 19.25 -2.58
N LYS A 170 -7.35 17.96 -2.40
CA LYS A 170 -7.95 16.79 -3.08
C LYS A 170 -8.86 15.98 -2.16
N HIS A 171 -8.50 15.83 -0.89
CA HIS A 171 -9.12 14.88 0.04
C HIS A 171 -9.78 15.56 1.24
N GLY A 172 -9.61 16.87 1.41
CA GLY A 172 -10.19 17.62 2.52
C GLY A 172 -11.69 17.91 2.33
N ALA A 173 -12.33 18.34 3.41
CA ALA A 173 -13.75 18.71 3.39
C ALA A 173 -14.09 19.82 2.38
N ASN A 174 -13.10 20.65 2.02
CA ASN A 174 -13.23 21.73 1.03
C ASN A 174 -12.36 21.44 -0.21
N ALA A 175 -12.31 20.19 -0.65
CA ALA A 175 -11.55 19.82 -1.84
C ALA A 175 -12.00 20.59 -3.07
N TYR A 176 -11.06 21.06 -3.88
CA TYR A 176 -11.33 21.87 -5.07
C TYR A 176 -10.48 21.47 -6.28
N TYR A 177 -9.65 20.42 -6.14
CA TYR A 177 -8.73 19.96 -7.17
C TYR A 177 -8.78 18.44 -7.33
N GLY A 178 -8.73 17.95 -8.58
CA GLY A 178 -8.73 16.52 -8.87
C GLY A 178 -10.09 15.83 -8.71
N GLN A 179 -11.17 16.61 -8.81
CA GLN A 179 -12.56 16.13 -8.77
C GLN A 179 -12.98 15.60 -10.15
#